data_d219299173c58b47997fc282bac35832
#
_entry.id   d219299173c58b47997fc282bac35832
#
_cell.length_a   1.000
_cell.length_b   1.000
_cell.length_c   1.000
_cell.angle_alpha   90.00
_cell.angle_beta   90.00
_cell.angle_gamma   90.00
#
_symmetry.space_group_name_H-M   'P 1'
#
loop_
_entity.id
_entity.type
_entity.pdbx_description
1 polymer ?
#
loop_
_entity_poly.entity_id
_entity_poly.type
_entity_poly.pdbx_seq_one_letter_code
_entity_poly.pdbx_strand_id
1 'polypeptide(L)'
;MKDFFDRNDIQTRIWQNWYHTSGLITKYADTKLSKIRGLSYQQFVVLLVMKKMGENANATEMAKKLDKNTNTLSTILDRMEEKGLVKKIRDTQDRRLVWAIMTDKGKEKLAATVKASWATFETLTSVFSPEEMKTFNGLLEKLIKHTVKAINPGRTAKKRQINRD
;
A
#
# COMPACT_ATOMS: atom_id res chain seq x y z
N MET A 1 2.64 -8.31 33.98
CA MET A 1 2.48 -7.47 32.78
C MET A 1 3.88 -7.30 32.18
N LYS A 2 4.11 -7.75 30.92
CA LYS A 2 5.43 -7.52 30.29
C LYS A 2 5.66 -6.03 30.19
N ASP A 3 6.85 -5.59 30.61
CA ASP A 3 7.24 -4.20 30.45
C ASP A 3 7.45 -3.89 28.96
N PHE A 4 6.61 -3.06 28.39
CA PHE A 4 6.69 -2.64 26.98
C PHE A 4 8.01 -1.92 26.65
N PHE A 5 8.71 -1.46 27.68
CA PHE A 5 10.00 -0.76 27.55
C PHE A 5 11.22 -1.64 27.84
N ASP A 6 11.00 -2.94 28.14
CA ASP A 6 12.11 -3.88 28.32
C ASP A 6 12.86 -4.10 27.00
N ARG A 7 14.01 -3.43 26.87
CA ARG A 7 14.88 -3.53 25.69
C ARG A 7 15.54 -4.89 25.51
N ASN A 8 15.47 -5.75 26.51
CA ASN A 8 16.04 -7.10 26.44
C ASN A 8 15.03 -8.11 25.86
N ASP A 9 13.72 -7.78 25.86
CA ASP A 9 12.70 -8.63 25.25
C ASP A 9 12.73 -8.50 23.71
N ILE A 10 12.96 -9.62 23.03
CA ILE A 10 13.04 -9.66 21.56
C ILE A 10 11.74 -9.18 20.87
N GLN A 11 10.58 -9.43 21.46
CA GLN A 11 9.30 -8.99 20.88
C GLN A 11 9.18 -7.45 20.94
N THR A 12 9.59 -6.86 22.06
CA THR A 12 9.64 -5.40 22.22
C THR A 12 10.60 -4.77 21.21
N ARG A 13 11.79 -5.35 21.02
CA ARG A 13 12.76 -4.86 20.03
C ARG A 13 12.24 -4.97 18.60
N ILE A 14 11.59 -6.08 18.24
CA ILE A 14 11.00 -6.27 16.93
C ILE A 14 9.94 -5.20 16.69
N TRP A 15 9.04 -4.93 17.65
CA TRP A 15 8.01 -3.91 17.54
C TRP A 15 8.59 -2.50 17.35
N GLN A 16 9.56 -2.12 18.16
CA GLN A 16 10.21 -0.81 18.07
C GLN A 16 10.92 -0.63 16.73
N ASN A 17 11.70 -1.63 16.30
CA ASN A 17 12.41 -1.60 15.01
C ASN A 17 11.43 -1.55 13.84
N TRP A 18 10.34 -2.31 13.89
CA TRP A 18 9.28 -2.28 12.87
C TRP A 18 8.67 -0.90 12.73
N TYR A 19 8.22 -0.32 13.85
CA TYR A 19 7.59 1.00 13.85
C TYR A 19 8.55 2.08 13.32
N HIS A 20 9.78 2.09 13.82
CA HIS A 20 10.79 3.06 13.40
C HIS A 20 11.18 2.89 11.93
N THR A 21 11.46 1.67 11.50
CA THR A 21 11.86 1.37 10.11
C THR A 21 10.75 1.72 9.12
N SER A 22 9.49 1.39 9.42
CA SER A 22 8.37 1.74 8.54
C SER A 22 8.23 3.24 8.34
N GLY A 23 8.41 4.03 9.40
CA GLY A 23 8.42 5.49 9.33
C GLY A 23 9.58 6.04 8.49
N LEU A 24 10.79 5.51 8.69
CA LEU A 24 11.98 5.93 7.93
C LEU A 24 11.86 5.57 6.44
N ILE A 25 11.41 4.37 6.10
CA ILE A 25 11.20 3.94 4.72
C ILE A 25 10.19 4.85 4.03
N THR A 26 9.06 5.13 4.68
CA THR A 26 8.02 6.02 4.15
C THR A 26 8.58 7.42 3.90
N LYS A 27 9.28 8.00 4.89
CA LYS A 27 9.90 9.33 4.77
C LYS A 27 10.94 9.38 3.65
N TYR A 28 11.79 8.36 3.54
CA TYR A 28 12.79 8.27 2.49
C TYR A 28 12.14 8.17 1.11
N ALA A 29 11.14 7.29 0.95
CA ALA A 29 10.39 7.15 -0.29
C ALA A 29 9.70 8.46 -0.69
N ASP A 30 9.00 9.12 0.23
CA ASP A 30 8.36 10.42 -0.03
C ASP A 30 9.39 11.48 -0.46
N THR A 31 10.53 11.55 0.22
CA THR A 31 11.59 12.51 -0.12
C THR A 31 12.13 12.29 -1.53
N LYS A 32 12.34 11.03 -1.92
CA LYS A 32 12.85 10.69 -3.27
C LYS A 32 11.81 10.87 -4.36
N LEU A 33 10.58 10.37 -4.14
CA LEU A 33 9.53 10.40 -5.16
C LEU A 33 8.95 11.80 -5.37
N SER A 34 8.75 12.58 -4.31
CA SER A 34 8.22 13.94 -4.43
C SER A 34 9.17 14.89 -5.16
N LYS A 35 10.48 14.81 -4.87
CA LYS A 35 11.51 15.63 -5.54
C LYS A 35 11.65 15.28 -7.00
N ILE A 36 11.58 13.99 -7.36
CA ILE A 36 11.85 13.54 -8.73
C ILE A 36 10.61 13.68 -9.62
N ARG A 37 9.41 13.44 -9.11
CA ARG A 37 8.20 13.29 -9.96
C ARG A 37 6.97 14.03 -9.47
N GLY A 38 7.01 14.71 -8.33
CA GLY A 38 5.88 15.47 -7.78
C GLY A 38 4.72 14.58 -7.28
N LEU A 39 4.98 13.29 -7.02
CA LEU A 39 4.04 12.35 -6.42
C LEU A 39 4.46 12.07 -4.98
N SER A 40 3.50 12.06 -4.04
CA SER A 40 3.74 11.46 -2.75
C SER A 40 3.76 9.93 -2.85
N TYR A 41 4.41 9.27 -1.90
CA TYR A 41 4.40 7.80 -1.84
C TYR A 41 2.99 7.23 -1.83
N GLN A 42 2.06 7.86 -1.09
CA GLN A 42 0.66 7.43 -1.07
C GLN A 42 -0.02 7.54 -2.43
N GLN A 43 0.19 8.63 -3.16
CA GLN A 43 -0.36 8.80 -4.52
C GLN A 43 0.22 7.76 -5.49
N PHE A 44 1.52 7.48 -5.38
CA PHE A 44 2.16 6.42 -6.16
C PHE A 44 1.54 5.04 -5.90
N VAL A 45 1.34 4.68 -4.63
CA VAL A 45 0.72 3.39 -4.27
C VAL A 45 -0.71 3.29 -4.78
N VAL A 46 -1.49 4.37 -4.72
CA VAL A 46 -2.84 4.41 -5.29
C VAL A 46 -2.82 4.16 -6.80
N LEU A 47 -1.92 4.81 -7.56
CA LEU A 47 -1.77 4.58 -9.00
C LEU A 47 -1.36 3.13 -9.32
N LEU A 48 -0.48 2.52 -8.51
CA LEU A 48 -0.11 1.10 -8.67
C LEU A 48 -1.31 0.18 -8.48
N VAL A 49 -2.14 0.42 -7.47
CA VAL A 49 -3.35 -0.36 -7.22
C VAL A 49 -4.36 -0.18 -8.34
N MET A 50 -4.57 1.06 -8.82
CA MET A 50 -5.42 1.34 -9.99
C MET A 50 -4.94 0.56 -11.22
N LYS A 51 -3.65 0.60 -11.54
CA LYS A 51 -3.09 -0.16 -12.66
C LYS A 51 -3.36 -1.68 -12.53
N LYS A 52 -3.29 -2.21 -11.31
CA LYS A 52 -3.55 -3.64 -11.04
C LYS A 52 -5.04 -4.00 -11.12
N MET A 53 -5.94 -3.05 -10.84
CA MET A 53 -7.39 -3.25 -10.88
C MET A 53 -7.97 -3.06 -12.29
N GLY A 54 -7.23 -2.45 -13.21
CA GLY A 54 -7.70 -2.10 -14.54
C GLY A 54 -8.30 -0.69 -14.63
N GLU A 55 -8.93 -0.36 -15.77
CA GLU A 55 -9.32 1.01 -16.10
C GLU A 55 -10.38 1.60 -15.16
N ASN A 56 -11.22 0.76 -14.58
CA ASN A 56 -12.32 1.19 -13.71
C ASN A 56 -12.06 0.76 -12.27
N ALA A 57 -11.36 1.58 -11.52
CA ALA A 57 -11.07 1.31 -10.12
C ALA A 57 -12.15 1.91 -9.20
N ASN A 58 -12.93 1.04 -8.55
CA ASN A 58 -13.89 1.44 -7.53
C ASN A 58 -13.17 1.90 -6.27
N ALA A 59 -13.50 3.10 -5.78
CA ALA A 59 -12.85 3.69 -4.61
C ALA A 59 -12.99 2.83 -3.34
N THR A 60 -14.15 2.19 -3.13
CA THR A 60 -14.37 1.31 -1.98
C THR A 60 -13.49 0.06 -2.03
N GLU A 61 -13.34 -0.53 -3.21
CA GLU A 61 -12.46 -1.70 -3.39
C GLU A 61 -10.98 -1.33 -3.28
N MET A 62 -10.58 -0.17 -3.81
CA MET A 62 -9.23 0.36 -3.61
C MET A 62 -8.92 0.57 -2.13
N ALA A 63 -9.85 1.16 -1.36
CA ALA A 63 -9.69 1.35 0.07
C ALA A 63 -9.45 0.02 0.80
N LYS A 64 -10.22 -1.02 0.45
CA LYS A 64 -10.02 -2.39 0.99
C LYS A 64 -8.67 -2.99 0.61
N LYS A 65 -8.20 -2.78 -0.63
CA LYS A 65 -6.89 -3.31 -1.09
C LYS A 65 -5.71 -2.58 -0.45
N LEU A 66 -5.90 -1.32 -0.08
CA LEU A 66 -4.89 -0.47 0.55
C LEU A 66 -4.95 -0.49 2.08
N ASP A 67 -5.87 -1.27 2.67
CA ASP A 67 -6.15 -1.27 4.11
C ASP A 67 -6.36 0.15 4.67
N LYS A 68 -7.06 0.99 3.88
CA LYS A 68 -7.42 2.37 4.25
C LYS A 68 -8.93 2.50 4.43
N ASN A 69 -9.33 3.48 5.25
CA ASN A 69 -10.73 3.88 5.27
C ASN A 69 -11.07 4.68 4.00
N THR A 70 -12.36 4.67 3.64
CA THR A 70 -12.87 5.30 2.40
C THR A 70 -12.64 6.81 2.39
N ASN A 71 -12.73 7.47 3.54
CA ASN A 71 -12.54 8.92 3.65
C ASN A 71 -11.07 9.32 3.37
N THR A 72 -10.12 8.56 3.92
CA THR A 72 -8.70 8.78 3.63
C THR A 72 -8.40 8.61 2.15
N LEU A 73 -8.94 7.55 1.52
CA LEU A 73 -8.74 7.35 0.09
C LEU A 73 -9.41 8.44 -0.73
N SER A 74 -10.63 8.88 -0.38
CA SER A 74 -11.31 9.98 -1.05
C SER A 74 -10.44 11.24 -1.06
N THR A 75 -9.89 11.63 0.08
CA THR A 75 -8.98 12.80 0.18
C THR A 75 -7.75 12.65 -0.71
N ILE A 76 -7.18 11.45 -0.82
CA ILE A 76 -6.05 11.20 -1.72
C ILE A 76 -6.48 11.36 -3.17
N LEU A 77 -7.63 10.79 -3.56
CA LEU A 77 -8.17 10.88 -4.91
C LEU A 77 -8.53 12.31 -5.29
N ASP A 78 -9.07 13.12 -4.36
CA ASP A 78 -9.36 14.54 -4.59
C ASP A 78 -8.08 15.30 -4.97
N ARG A 79 -7.04 15.15 -4.19
CA ARG A 79 -5.73 15.76 -4.47
C ARG A 79 -5.09 15.24 -5.77
N MET A 80 -5.37 14.01 -6.14
CA MET A 80 -4.88 13.45 -7.41
C MET A 80 -5.69 13.98 -8.60
N GLU A 81 -6.98 14.23 -8.44
CA GLU A 81 -7.83 14.84 -9.45
C GLU A 81 -7.44 16.30 -9.69
N GLU A 82 -7.22 17.08 -8.63
CA GLU A 82 -6.68 18.45 -8.71
C GLU A 82 -5.35 18.51 -9.49
N LYS A 83 -4.49 17.49 -9.33
CA LYS A 83 -3.24 17.36 -10.10
C LYS A 83 -3.43 16.83 -11.53
N GLY A 84 -4.65 16.46 -11.90
CA GLY A 84 -4.99 15.86 -13.20
C GLY A 84 -4.41 14.46 -13.41
N LEU A 85 -4.17 13.70 -12.34
CA LEU A 85 -3.63 12.32 -12.40
C LEU A 85 -4.72 11.28 -12.56
N VAL A 86 -5.90 11.57 -12.03
CA VAL A 86 -7.09 10.75 -12.11
C VAL A 86 -8.30 11.63 -12.42
N LYS A 87 -9.36 11.01 -12.91
CA LYS A 87 -10.70 11.58 -13.03
C LYS A 87 -11.66 10.76 -12.21
N LYS A 88 -12.43 11.39 -11.33
CA LYS A 88 -13.48 10.72 -10.57
C LYS A 88 -14.80 10.77 -11.33
N ILE A 89 -15.50 9.65 -11.36
CA ILE A 89 -16.83 9.53 -11.95
C ILE A 89 -17.75 8.95 -10.88
N ARG A 90 -18.86 9.63 -10.62
CA ARG A 90 -19.93 9.08 -9.78
C ARG A 90 -20.77 8.14 -10.63
N ASP A 91 -21.10 7.00 -10.06
CA ASP A 91 -22.00 6.05 -10.71
C ASP A 91 -23.38 6.69 -10.89
N THR A 92 -24.00 6.43 -12.03
CA THR A 92 -25.32 6.99 -12.37
C THR A 92 -26.46 6.26 -11.66
N GLN A 93 -26.27 4.98 -11.32
CA GLN A 93 -27.28 4.15 -10.67
C GLN A 93 -27.12 4.19 -9.14
N ASP A 94 -25.88 4.10 -8.64
CA ASP A 94 -25.59 4.22 -7.22
C ASP A 94 -24.61 5.38 -6.96
N ARG A 95 -25.15 6.54 -6.60
CA ARG A 95 -24.37 7.76 -6.29
C ARG A 95 -23.35 7.60 -5.17
N ARG A 96 -23.42 6.49 -4.40
CA ARG A 96 -22.45 6.16 -3.35
C ARG A 96 -21.18 5.55 -3.93
N LEU A 97 -21.26 5.03 -5.16
CA LEU A 97 -20.12 4.47 -5.85
C LEU A 97 -19.35 5.57 -6.59
N VAL A 98 -18.06 5.63 -6.29
CA VAL A 98 -17.12 6.53 -6.97
C VAL A 98 -16.09 5.67 -7.70
N TRP A 99 -16.02 5.87 -9.00
CA TRP A 99 -15.00 5.28 -9.86
C TRP A 99 -13.87 6.28 -10.05
N ALA A 100 -12.64 5.78 -10.10
CA ALA A 100 -11.48 6.58 -10.45
C ALA A 100 -10.85 6.02 -11.71
N ILE A 101 -10.63 6.88 -12.69
CA ILE A 101 -9.98 6.56 -13.97
C ILE A 101 -8.63 7.26 -14.00
N MET A 102 -7.58 6.51 -14.30
CA MET A 102 -6.24 7.09 -14.46
C MET A 102 -6.17 7.85 -15.79
N THR A 103 -5.75 9.12 -15.73
CA THR A 103 -5.53 9.93 -16.93
C THR A 103 -4.20 9.52 -17.60
N ASP A 104 -3.99 9.98 -18.85
CA ASP A 104 -2.71 9.75 -19.54
C ASP A 104 -1.53 10.39 -18.79
N LYS A 105 -1.74 11.57 -18.20
CA LYS A 105 -0.77 12.20 -17.28
C LYS A 105 -0.49 11.31 -16.06
N GLY A 106 -1.52 10.65 -15.52
CA GLY A 106 -1.37 9.67 -14.43
C GLY A 106 -0.57 8.46 -14.86
N LYS A 107 -0.83 7.93 -16.05
CA LYS A 107 -0.09 6.78 -16.62
C LYS A 107 1.40 7.10 -16.85
N GLU A 108 1.69 8.26 -17.44
CA GLU A 108 3.07 8.73 -17.63
C GLU A 108 3.81 8.91 -16.30
N LYS A 109 3.15 9.58 -15.34
CA LYS A 109 3.71 9.78 -14.00
C LYS A 109 3.97 8.46 -13.29
N LEU A 110 3.05 7.51 -13.39
CA LEU A 110 3.22 6.17 -12.81
C LEU A 110 4.42 5.46 -13.44
N ALA A 111 4.51 5.40 -14.78
CA ALA A 111 5.61 4.72 -15.47
C ALA A 111 6.99 5.29 -15.09
N ALA A 112 7.10 6.61 -15.09
CA ALA A 112 8.32 7.30 -14.69
C ALA A 112 8.67 7.08 -13.21
N THR A 113 7.65 6.99 -12.34
CA THR A 113 7.86 6.80 -10.90
C THR A 113 8.22 5.34 -10.59
N VAL A 114 7.66 4.37 -11.28
CA VAL A 114 8.04 2.94 -11.14
C VAL A 114 9.54 2.77 -11.36
N LYS A 115 10.09 3.34 -12.43
CA LYS A 115 11.54 3.26 -12.69
C LYS A 115 12.38 3.88 -11.57
N ALA A 116 11.97 5.03 -11.04
CA ALA A 116 12.66 5.70 -9.94
C ALA A 116 12.49 4.97 -8.60
N SER A 117 11.34 4.33 -8.37
CA SER A 117 11.07 3.59 -7.14
C SER A 117 11.92 2.32 -7.01
N TRP A 118 12.21 1.65 -8.14
CA TRP A 118 13.11 0.48 -8.12
C TRP A 118 14.51 0.85 -7.64
N ALA A 119 15.12 1.90 -8.18
CA ALA A 119 16.43 2.37 -7.73
C ALA A 119 16.43 2.77 -6.24
N THR A 120 15.33 3.37 -5.79
CA THR A 120 15.15 3.71 -4.37
C THR A 120 15.06 2.46 -3.50
N PHE A 121 14.32 1.46 -3.93
CA PHE A 121 14.17 0.19 -3.23
C PHE A 121 15.48 -0.61 -3.21
N GLU A 122 16.18 -0.70 -4.32
CA GLU A 122 17.52 -1.32 -4.40
C GLU A 122 18.49 -0.67 -3.42
N THR A 123 18.51 0.66 -3.33
CA THR A 123 19.35 1.36 -2.35
C THR A 123 18.99 1.00 -0.91
N LEU A 124 17.70 0.92 -0.59
CA LEU A 124 17.26 0.58 0.78
C LEU A 124 17.59 -0.87 1.16
N THR A 125 17.57 -1.77 0.18
CA THR A 125 17.74 -3.20 0.42
C THR A 125 19.17 -3.70 0.15
N SER A 126 20.07 -2.84 -0.33
CA SER A 126 21.46 -3.19 -0.62
C SER A 126 22.28 -3.67 0.58
N VAL A 127 21.77 -3.47 1.79
CA VAL A 127 22.35 -3.95 3.04
C VAL A 127 22.13 -5.45 3.28
N PHE A 128 21.28 -6.08 2.48
CA PHE A 128 20.93 -7.49 2.60
C PHE A 128 21.59 -8.33 1.51
N SER A 129 22.09 -9.51 1.87
CA SER A 129 22.44 -10.54 0.90
C SER A 129 21.17 -11.12 0.22
N PRO A 130 21.29 -11.82 -0.92
CA PRO A 130 20.15 -12.47 -1.57
C PRO A 130 19.42 -13.46 -0.65
N GLU A 131 20.13 -14.19 0.18
CA GLU A 131 19.58 -15.15 1.14
C GLU A 131 18.81 -14.46 2.26
N GLU A 132 19.35 -13.35 2.79
CA GLU A 132 18.68 -12.52 3.80
C GLU A 132 17.42 -11.89 3.22
N MET A 133 17.45 -11.38 1.99
CA MET A 133 16.27 -10.87 1.28
C MET A 133 15.18 -11.92 1.14
N LYS A 134 15.52 -13.15 0.75
CA LYS A 134 14.58 -14.28 0.64
C LYS A 134 13.96 -14.62 1.98
N THR A 135 14.78 -14.69 3.02
CA THR A 135 14.35 -14.98 4.39
C THR A 135 13.42 -13.89 4.90
N PHE A 136 13.82 -12.63 4.75
CA PHE A 136 13.04 -11.46 5.16
C PHE A 136 11.68 -11.41 4.46
N ASN A 137 11.64 -11.61 3.14
CA ASN A 137 10.37 -11.68 2.40
C ASN A 137 9.46 -12.79 2.93
N GLY A 138 9.99 -13.99 3.17
CA GLY A 138 9.23 -15.11 3.72
C GLY A 138 8.63 -14.81 5.12
N LEU A 139 9.38 -14.12 5.98
CA LEU A 139 8.90 -13.68 7.29
C LEU A 139 7.79 -12.62 7.17
N LEU A 140 7.93 -11.66 6.26
CA LEU A 140 6.90 -10.66 5.98
C LEU A 140 5.62 -11.30 5.46
N GLU A 141 5.70 -12.24 4.51
CA GLU A 141 4.53 -12.96 3.99
C GLU A 141 3.79 -13.74 5.09
N LYS A 142 4.55 -14.40 5.97
CA LYS A 142 4.00 -15.14 7.11
C LYS A 142 3.24 -14.19 8.05
N LEU A 143 3.82 -13.03 8.35
CA LEU A 143 3.21 -12.02 9.21
C LEU A 143 1.95 -11.42 8.56
N ILE A 144 2.01 -11.07 7.28
CA ILE A 144 0.86 -10.55 6.51
C ILE A 144 -0.30 -11.55 6.56
N LYS A 145 -0.06 -12.83 6.26
CA LYS A 145 -1.10 -13.87 6.31
C LYS A 145 -1.76 -13.97 7.69
N HIS A 146 -0.96 -13.90 8.75
CA HIS A 146 -1.46 -13.96 10.13
C HIS A 146 -2.31 -12.72 10.47
N THR A 147 -1.79 -11.53 10.18
CA THR A 147 -2.46 -10.26 10.48
C THR A 147 -3.78 -10.09 9.70
N VAL A 148 -3.78 -10.41 8.41
CA VAL A 148 -5.00 -10.38 7.58
C VAL A 148 -6.07 -11.33 8.14
N LYS A 149 -5.68 -12.52 8.63
CA LYS A 149 -6.60 -13.45 9.28
C LYS A 149 -7.14 -12.91 10.60
N ALA A 150 -6.30 -12.24 11.39
CA ALA A 150 -6.71 -11.62 12.67
C ALA A 150 -7.68 -10.45 12.47
N ILE A 151 -7.44 -9.59 11.46
CA ILE A 151 -8.31 -8.45 11.14
C ILE A 151 -9.65 -8.90 10.52
N ASN A 152 -9.67 -10.01 9.76
CA ASN A 152 -10.85 -10.49 9.04
C ASN A 152 -11.18 -11.95 9.39
N PRO A 153 -11.57 -12.26 10.63
CA PRO A 153 -11.78 -13.64 11.08
C PRO A 153 -12.88 -14.39 10.29
N GLY A 154 -13.87 -13.67 9.74
CA GLY A 154 -14.97 -14.26 8.95
C GLY A 154 -14.64 -14.56 7.48
N ARG A 155 -13.58 -13.99 6.91
CA ARG A 155 -13.22 -14.17 5.48
C ARG A 155 -12.64 -15.56 5.18
N THR A 156 -12.07 -16.21 6.18
CA THR A 156 -11.50 -17.57 6.09
C THR A 156 -12.55 -18.66 6.21
N ALA A 157 -13.67 -18.39 6.87
CA ALA A 157 -14.79 -19.35 7.01
C ALA A 157 -15.54 -19.51 5.66
N LYS A 158 -15.80 -18.42 4.93
CA LYS A 158 -16.50 -18.48 3.63
C LYS A 158 -15.73 -19.23 2.53
N LYS A 159 -14.39 -19.20 2.52
CA LYS A 159 -13.59 -19.96 1.55
C LYS A 159 -13.55 -21.46 1.80
N ARG A 160 -13.82 -21.90 3.03
CA ARG A 160 -13.92 -23.33 3.37
C ARG A 160 -15.28 -23.94 3.04
N GLN A 161 -16.34 -23.13 2.96
CA GLN A 161 -17.68 -23.60 2.58
C GLN A 161 -17.86 -23.74 1.07
N ILE A 162 -17.24 -22.86 0.27
CA ILE A 162 -17.34 -22.87 -1.21
C ILE A 162 -16.54 -24.05 -1.84
N ASN A 163 -15.60 -24.65 -1.13
CA ASN A 163 -14.83 -25.82 -1.60
C ASN A 163 -15.36 -27.16 -1.03
N ARG A 164 -16.56 -27.21 -0.45
CA ARG A 164 -17.19 -28.44 0.07
C ARG A 164 -18.52 -28.78 -0.62
N ASP A 165 -18.98 -27.90 -1.50
CA ASP A 165 -20.13 -28.12 -2.39
C ASP A 165 -19.63 -28.26 -3.84
#